data_71f4446eba39a8fc1e3207145471144e
#
_entry.id   71f4446eba39a8fc1e3207145471144e
#
_cell.length_a   1.000
_cell.length_b   1.000
_cell.length_c   1.000
_cell.angle_alpha   90.00
_cell.angle_beta   90.00
_cell.angle_gamma   90.00
#
_symmetry.space_group_name_H-M   'P 1'
#
loop_
_entity.id
_entity.type
_entity.pdbx_description
1 polymer ?
#
loop_
_entity_poly.entity_id
_entity_poly.type
_entity_poly.pdbx_seq_one_letter_code
_entity_poly.pdbx_strand_id
1 'polypeptide(L)'
;MRKFCTVAFLLATAYTAVAQQGIGVFDAATNVGNPAIQGKVQYNAQTQEYTMQGAGSNMWFNNDQFQFLYKKIKGDFIISATVRFLGEGVNPHRKIGIIARDQLTANSRYADACVHGDDLTSLQYRPIDDANTEQVTLSVFHPNHIELERRGDTFYFSAAVHGEHYKTVSKVLPLNEEVYAGLFICSHEEKVVEKAVFSNVRVIIPAPRNFTPYREYIGSHIEVMDVQTGLRTIVHSAANSLQAPNWTKDNQLLYNSEGLLYKFNLANGAIQKVNTGFANQNNNDHVLSFDGKQIGISHHAGEKRTSTLYTLPIAGSDQPKQVTRDTGHSWLHGFSPDGKKLVFTGWRKNQYDIWTIDIATGKETQLTNTPTLDDSPEYSPDGKWIYFNSVRTGTMKLWRMRADGSNEEQVTFDEYNDWFPHFSPDGKWIVYLSYPKDIDPTDHPWYKKVYIRLMPAAGGVPKTIAYVYGGQGTINVPSWSPDSKRIAFVSNSKL
;
A
#
# COMPACT_ATOMS: atom_id res chain seq x y z
N MET A 1 10.18 53.67 -64.70
CA MET A 1 9.30 53.44 -63.53
C MET A 1 9.62 52.08 -62.89
N ARG A 2 10.41 52.11 -61.80
CA ARG A 2 10.72 50.88 -61.03
C ARG A 2 9.70 50.72 -59.86
N LYS A 3 8.99 49.62 -59.86
CA LYS A 3 8.08 49.26 -58.74
C LYS A 3 8.88 48.57 -57.65
N PHE A 4 8.92 49.15 -56.45
CA PHE A 4 9.38 48.47 -55.22
C PHE A 4 8.26 47.63 -54.64
N CYS A 5 8.48 46.33 -54.52
CA CYS A 5 7.66 45.44 -53.70
C CYS A 5 8.22 45.37 -52.29
N THR A 6 7.46 45.83 -51.29
CA THR A 6 7.77 45.72 -49.88
C THR A 6 7.20 44.39 -49.39
N VAL A 7 8.11 43.47 -48.97
CA VAL A 7 7.73 42.20 -48.33
C VAL A 7 7.70 42.45 -46.83
N ALA A 8 6.50 42.38 -46.24
CA ALA A 8 6.33 42.41 -44.79
C ALA A 8 6.59 41.01 -44.20
N PHE A 9 7.58 40.86 -43.38
CA PHE A 9 7.83 39.65 -42.56
C PHE A 9 6.97 39.72 -41.32
N LEU A 10 5.98 38.85 -41.21
CA LEU A 10 5.23 38.58 -39.98
C LEU A 10 6.09 37.62 -39.12
N LEU A 11 6.65 38.13 -38.03
CA LEU A 11 7.23 37.32 -36.97
C LEU A 11 6.09 36.71 -36.13
N ALA A 12 5.81 35.43 -36.33
CA ALA A 12 4.96 34.65 -35.45
C ALA A 12 5.77 34.25 -34.22
N THR A 13 5.53 34.90 -33.08
CA THR A 13 6.04 34.47 -31.78
C THR A 13 5.24 33.24 -31.36
N ALA A 14 5.86 32.05 -31.48
CA ALA A 14 5.33 30.82 -30.88
C ALA A 14 5.48 30.90 -29.36
N TYR A 15 4.39 31.12 -28.64
CA TYR A 15 4.33 30.88 -27.20
C TYR A 15 4.36 29.36 -26.98
N THR A 16 5.51 28.84 -26.64
CA THR A 16 5.60 27.49 -26.06
C THR A 16 5.00 27.56 -24.65
N ALA A 17 3.80 27.03 -24.49
CA ALA A 17 3.23 26.76 -23.19
C ALA A 17 4.13 25.68 -22.53
N VAL A 18 5.00 26.10 -21.62
CA VAL A 18 5.70 25.18 -20.72
C VAL A 18 4.61 24.58 -19.84
N ALA A 19 4.25 23.33 -20.08
CA ALA A 19 3.41 22.58 -19.16
C ALA A 19 4.08 22.64 -17.79
N GLN A 20 3.41 23.19 -16.80
CA GLN A 20 3.92 23.27 -15.44
C GLN A 20 4.11 21.84 -14.95
N GLN A 21 5.36 21.42 -14.73
CA GLN A 21 5.67 20.08 -14.27
C GLN A 21 5.08 19.93 -12.86
N GLY A 22 4.23 18.90 -12.66
CA GLY A 22 3.58 18.66 -11.38
C GLY A 22 4.60 18.48 -10.23
N ILE A 23 4.18 18.79 -9.01
CA ILE A 23 5.02 18.66 -7.81
C ILE A 23 4.75 17.28 -7.18
N GLY A 24 5.55 16.28 -7.55
CA GLY A 24 5.33 14.89 -7.13
C GLY A 24 4.01 14.34 -7.69
N VAL A 25 3.06 13.96 -6.82
CA VAL A 25 1.74 13.45 -7.23
C VAL A 25 0.68 14.57 -7.39
N PHE A 26 1.02 15.82 -7.09
CA PHE A 26 0.12 16.97 -7.13
C PHE A 26 0.31 17.81 -8.39
N ASP A 27 -0.74 18.54 -8.76
CA ASP A 27 -0.77 19.36 -9.99
C ASP A 27 -0.13 20.72 -9.77
N ALA A 28 -0.39 21.39 -8.62
CA ALA A 28 0.09 22.74 -8.32
C ALA A 28 0.07 23.06 -6.83
N ALA A 29 0.73 24.18 -6.49
CA ALA A 29 0.68 24.77 -5.15
C ALA A 29 0.21 26.23 -5.26
N THR A 30 -0.56 26.69 -4.25
CA THR A 30 -1.06 28.07 -4.17
C THR A 30 -1.17 28.54 -2.72
N ASN A 31 -1.26 29.85 -2.53
CA ASN A 31 -1.66 30.45 -1.26
C ASN A 31 -3.14 30.80 -1.33
N VAL A 32 -3.93 30.24 -0.45
CA VAL A 32 -5.35 30.58 -0.32
C VAL A 32 -5.49 31.79 0.58
N GLY A 33 -6.37 32.75 0.23
CA GLY A 33 -6.71 33.93 1.06
C GLY A 33 -5.62 34.99 1.19
N ASN A 34 -4.60 34.96 0.34
CA ASN A 34 -3.51 35.96 0.28
C ASN A 34 -2.83 36.20 1.64
N PRO A 35 -2.20 35.18 2.27
CA PRO A 35 -1.45 35.38 3.51
C PRO A 35 -0.32 36.39 3.31
N ALA A 36 0.02 37.16 4.35
CA ALA A 36 1.04 38.21 4.29
C ALA A 36 2.43 37.70 3.88
N ILE A 37 2.74 36.42 4.19
CA ILE A 37 3.97 35.75 3.77
C ILE A 37 3.57 34.55 2.91
N GLN A 38 4.07 34.55 1.68
CA GLN A 38 3.79 33.48 0.72
C GLN A 38 4.45 32.17 1.15
N GLY A 39 3.71 31.09 1.13
CA GLY A 39 4.21 29.76 1.43
C GLY A 39 5.06 29.16 0.32
N LYS A 40 5.74 28.07 0.61
CA LYS A 40 6.60 27.34 -0.33
C LYS A 40 6.42 25.84 -0.16
N VAL A 41 6.61 25.10 -1.25
CA VAL A 41 6.62 23.63 -1.29
C VAL A 41 7.91 23.16 -1.93
N GLN A 42 8.54 22.16 -1.32
CA GLN A 42 9.70 21.45 -1.87
C GLN A 42 9.36 19.96 -1.90
N TYR A 43 9.72 19.29 -3.00
CA TYR A 43 9.55 17.85 -3.17
C TYR A 43 10.90 17.18 -3.37
N ASN A 44 11.19 16.16 -2.58
CA ASN A 44 12.33 15.30 -2.75
C ASN A 44 11.90 14.03 -3.52
N ALA A 45 12.32 13.90 -4.77
CA ALA A 45 11.93 12.78 -5.62
C ALA A 45 12.54 11.42 -5.19
N GLN A 46 13.64 11.42 -4.43
CA GLN A 46 14.28 10.18 -3.97
C GLN A 46 13.54 9.58 -2.77
N THR A 47 13.17 10.42 -1.78
CA THR A 47 12.44 10.01 -0.58
C THR A 47 10.93 10.13 -0.75
N GLN A 48 10.46 10.80 -1.82
CA GLN A 48 9.04 11.11 -2.09
C GLN A 48 8.39 11.92 -0.95
N GLU A 49 9.17 12.79 -0.31
CA GLU A 49 8.73 13.65 0.78
C GLU A 49 8.47 15.09 0.30
N TYR A 50 7.48 15.72 0.93
CA TYR A 50 7.15 17.12 0.73
C TYR A 50 7.51 17.91 1.98
N THR A 51 8.30 18.97 1.82
CA THR A 51 8.49 19.98 2.86
C THR A 51 7.66 21.20 2.49
N MET A 52 6.70 21.54 3.34
CA MET A 52 5.81 22.68 3.17
C MET A 52 6.12 23.77 4.20
N GLN A 53 6.00 25.03 3.77
CA GLN A 53 6.12 26.22 4.60
C GLN A 53 4.92 27.11 4.31
N GLY A 54 4.26 27.63 5.37
CA GLY A 54 3.12 28.49 5.20
C GLY A 54 2.90 29.41 6.39
N ALA A 55 2.42 30.61 6.10
CA ALA A 55 1.82 31.54 7.04
C ALA A 55 0.29 31.47 6.89
N GLY A 56 -0.43 32.29 7.63
CA GLY A 56 -1.86 32.47 7.53
C GLY A 56 -2.52 32.66 8.88
N SER A 57 -3.52 33.54 8.93
CA SER A 57 -4.19 33.89 10.18
C SER A 57 -5.07 32.79 10.73
N ASN A 58 -5.81 32.08 9.87
CA ASN A 58 -6.74 31.04 10.31
C ASN A 58 -7.37 30.27 9.15
N MET A 59 -8.05 29.15 9.51
CA MET A 59 -8.98 28.37 8.68
C MET A 59 -10.26 28.02 9.48
N TRP A 60 -10.70 28.87 10.41
CA TRP A 60 -11.80 28.55 11.35
C TRP A 60 -13.10 29.31 11.06
N PHE A 61 -13.03 30.58 10.73
CA PHE A 61 -14.21 31.35 10.39
C PHE A 61 -14.60 31.17 8.93
N ASN A 62 -15.10 32.18 8.29
CA ASN A 62 -15.56 32.17 6.92
C ASN A 62 -14.49 32.57 5.88
N ASN A 63 -13.26 32.81 6.31
CA ASN A 63 -12.18 33.26 5.44
C ASN A 63 -10.85 32.56 5.80
N ASP A 64 -10.30 31.79 4.87
CA ASP A 64 -9.12 30.97 5.09
C ASP A 64 -7.86 31.63 4.58
N GLN A 65 -6.72 31.44 5.31
CA GLN A 65 -5.39 31.82 4.85
C GLN A 65 -4.41 30.66 5.12
N PHE A 66 -3.89 30.02 4.05
CA PHE A 66 -2.95 28.89 4.20
C PHE A 66 -2.21 28.58 2.89
N GLN A 67 -1.12 27.81 2.98
CA GLN A 67 -0.44 27.23 1.83
C GLN A 67 -1.08 25.89 1.47
N PHE A 68 -1.41 25.70 0.20
CA PHE A 68 -2.09 24.52 -0.35
C PHE A 68 -1.30 23.90 -1.48
N LEU A 69 -1.06 22.60 -1.40
CA LEU A 69 -0.51 21.74 -2.46
C LEU A 69 -1.61 20.77 -2.89
N TYR A 70 -2.06 20.82 -4.15
CA TYR A 70 -3.29 20.17 -4.57
C TYR A 70 -3.22 19.44 -5.90
N LYS A 71 -4.16 18.54 -6.06
CA LYS A 71 -4.57 17.89 -7.31
C LYS A 71 -6.08 18.08 -7.50
N LYS A 72 -6.53 18.23 -8.76
CA LYS A 72 -7.95 18.12 -9.08
C LYS A 72 -8.34 16.67 -9.13
N ILE A 73 -9.36 16.30 -8.36
CA ILE A 73 -9.85 14.93 -8.26
C ILE A 73 -11.36 14.91 -8.45
N LYS A 74 -11.82 13.98 -9.28
CA LYS A 74 -13.25 13.75 -9.54
C LYS A 74 -13.69 12.44 -8.88
N GLY A 75 -14.82 12.50 -8.12
CA GLY A 75 -15.42 11.34 -7.49
C GLY A 75 -14.74 10.90 -6.18
N ASP A 76 -14.75 9.61 -5.90
CA ASP A 76 -14.22 9.02 -4.68
C ASP A 76 -12.68 9.01 -4.69
N PHE A 77 -12.06 9.25 -3.54
CA PHE A 77 -10.61 9.23 -3.38
C PHE A 77 -10.19 8.92 -1.95
N ILE A 78 -8.93 8.54 -1.78
CA ILE A 78 -8.24 8.43 -0.49
C ILE A 78 -6.92 9.19 -0.60
N ILE A 79 -6.67 10.14 0.28
CA ILE A 79 -5.35 10.78 0.41
C ILE A 79 -4.84 10.46 1.80
N SER A 80 -3.62 9.90 1.88
CA SER A 80 -2.97 9.58 3.15
C SER A 80 -1.57 10.16 3.21
N ALA A 81 -1.09 10.46 4.42
CA ALA A 81 0.24 10.97 4.67
C ALA A 81 0.73 10.62 6.07
N THR A 82 2.06 10.51 6.22
CA THR A 82 2.74 10.64 7.50
C THR A 82 3.12 12.11 7.67
N VAL A 83 2.74 12.74 8.78
CA VAL A 83 2.88 14.18 9.00
C VAL A 83 3.73 14.51 10.21
N ARG A 84 4.48 15.59 10.12
CA ARG A 84 5.29 16.09 11.24
C ARG A 84 5.57 17.58 11.10
N PHE A 85 5.26 18.37 12.12
CA PHE A 85 5.77 19.75 12.23
C PHE A 85 7.29 19.77 12.39
N LEU A 86 7.93 20.81 11.88
CA LEU A 86 9.35 21.13 12.11
C LEU A 86 9.45 22.33 13.04
N GLY A 87 10.05 22.10 14.24
CA GLY A 87 10.15 23.12 15.29
C GLY A 87 8.93 23.16 16.21
N GLU A 88 9.09 23.88 17.34
CA GLU A 88 8.07 23.98 18.39
C GLU A 88 6.88 24.86 17.99
N GLY A 89 7.10 25.78 17.05
CA GLY A 89 6.08 26.74 16.62
C GLY A 89 5.76 27.83 17.65
N VAL A 90 4.90 28.77 17.25
CA VAL A 90 4.53 29.91 18.13
C VAL A 90 3.06 29.89 18.54
N ASN A 91 2.18 29.27 17.73
CA ASN A 91 0.76 29.21 18.02
C ASN A 91 0.31 27.75 18.19
N PRO A 92 -0.36 27.40 19.32
CA PRO A 92 -0.84 26.04 19.55
C PRO A 92 -1.86 25.57 18.49
N HIS A 93 -2.58 26.48 17.86
CA HIS A 93 -3.56 26.18 16.81
C HIS A 93 -2.96 26.16 15.39
N ARG A 94 -1.63 26.23 15.23
CA ARG A 94 -1.02 25.95 13.92
C ARG A 94 -1.50 24.60 13.39
N LYS A 95 -1.70 24.49 12.07
CA LYS A 95 -2.41 23.36 11.47
C LYS A 95 -1.63 22.77 10.29
N ILE A 96 -1.65 21.46 10.21
CA ILE A 96 -1.25 20.70 9.01
C ILE A 96 -2.28 19.62 8.72
N GLY A 97 -2.38 19.20 7.49
CA GLY A 97 -3.32 18.12 7.17
C GLY A 97 -3.56 17.91 5.69
N ILE A 98 -4.69 17.27 5.44
CA ILE A 98 -5.21 16.97 4.10
C ILE A 98 -6.56 17.67 3.97
N ILE A 99 -6.79 18.41 2.90
CA ILE A 99 -8.03 19.15 2.67
C ILE A 99 -8.59 18.85 1.27
N ALA A 100 -9.92 18.79 1.16
CA ALA A 100 -10.65 18.78 -0.10
C ALA A 100 -11.63 19.96 -0.11
N ARG A 101 -11.62 20.75 -1.20
CA ARG A 101 -12.44 21.97 -1.32
C ARG A 101 -12.90 22.19 -2.75
N ASP A 102 -14.06 22.85 -2.88
CA ASP A 102 -14.68 23.10 -4.19
C ASP A 102 -13.92 24.15 -5.01
N GLN A 103 -13.37 25.17 -4.37
CA GLN A 103 -12.71 26.30 -5.02
C GLN A 103 -11.43 26.69 -4.28
N LEU A 104 -10.57 27.44 -4.96
CA LEU A 104 -9.32 27.98 -4.37
C LEU A 104 -9.55 29.33 -3.67
N THR A 105 -10.78 29.82 -3.58
CA THR A 105 -11.16 31.07 -2.87
C THR A 105 -11.15 30.86 -1.36
N ALA A 106 -10.90 31.92 -0.60
CA ALA A 106 -10.76 31.86 0.85
C ALA A 106 -12.03 31.41 1.61
N ASN A 107 -13.20 31.62 1.02
CA ASN A 107 -14.52 31.36 1.59
C ASN A 107 -15.15 30.02 1.15
N SER A 108 -14.44 29.24 0.34
CA SER A 108 -14.95 27.98 -0.22
C SER A 108 -15.33 26.97 0.86
N ARG A 109 -16.41 26.24 0.63
CA ARG A 109 -16.72 25.04 1.43
C ARG A 109 -15.65 23.96 1.27
N TYR A 110 -15.44 23.17 2.34
CA TYR A 110 -14.37 22.16 2.39
C TYR A 110 -14.61 21.12 3.48
N ALA A 111 -13.85 20.01 3.40
CA ALA A 111 -13.60 19.07 4.49
C ALA A 111 -12.10 18.84 4.62
N ASP A 112 -11.58 18.76 5.84
CA ASP A 112 -10.17 18.47 6.08
C ASP A 112 -9.93 17.43 7.18
N ALA A 113 -8.76 16.81 7.12
CA ALA A 113 -8.16 15.97 8.14
C ALA A 113 -7.06 16.79 8.82
N CYS A 114 -7.36 17.42 9.94
CA CYS A 114 -6.55 18.47 10.56
C CYS A 114 -5.84 17.97 11.82
N VAL A 115 -4.55 18.24 11.92
CA VAL A 115 -3.72 18.08 13.12
C VAL A 115 -3.20 19.45 13.54
N HIS A 116 -3.43 19.81 14.82
CA HIS A 116 -2.99 21.08 15.39
C HIS A 116 -1.67 20.91 16.17
N GLY A 117 -1.04 22.03 16.48
CA GLY A 117 0.17 22.07 17.29
C GLY A 117 -0.04 21.72 18.76
N ASP A 118 -1.26 21.83 19.29
CA ASP A 118 -1.70 21.43 20.63
C ASP A 118 -2.34 20.05 20.68
N ASP A 119 -2.11 19.22 19.63
CA ASP A 119 -2.63 17.87 19.48
C ASP A 119 -4.13 17.75 19.21
N LEU A 120 -4.87 18.84 19.11
CA LEU A 120 -6.25 18.77 18.65
C LEU A 120 -6.28 18.12 17.26
N THR A 121 -6.96 17.00 17.16
CA THR A 121 -7.14 16.23 15.91
C THR A 121 -8.61 16.25 15.56
N SER A 122 -8.96 16.78 14.39
CA SER A 122 -10.37 16.96 14.01
C SER A 122 -10.60 16.93 12.51
N LEU A 123 -11.76 16.40 12.11
CA LEU A 123 -12.34 16.65 10.80
C LEU A 123 -13.01 18.02 10.85
N GLN A 124 -12.40 19.04 10.23
CA GLN A 124 -12.98 20.35 10.10
C GLN A 124 -13.70 20.46 8.75
N TYR A 125 -14.80 21.22 8.70
CA TYR A 125 -15.55 21.41 7.47
C TYR A 125 -16.31 22.74 7.45
N ARG A 126 -16.46 23.30 6.27
CA ARG A 126 -17.34 24.42 5.97
C ARG A 126 -18.50 23.92 5.13
N PRO A 127 -19.75 23.94 5.63
CA PRO A 127 -20.89 23.29 4.97
C PRO A 127 -21.36 23.98 3.68
N ILE A 128 -21.24 25.28 3.60
CA ILE A 128 -21.52 26.12 2.42
C ILE A 128 -20.50 27.25 2.34
N ASP A 129 -20.33 27.84 1.15
CA ASP A 129 -19.44 28.99 0.98
C ASP A 129 -19.85 30.13 1.94
N ASP A 130 -18.87 30.90 2.45
CA ASP A 130 -19.03 32.00 3.41
C ASP A 130 -19.53 31.59 4.82
N ALA A 131 -19.83 30.33 5.09
CA ALA A 131 -20.19 29.88 6.43
C ALA A 131 -18.95 29.77 7.34
N ASN A 132 -19.18 29.78 8.66
CA ASN A 132 -18.13 29.42 9.60
C ASN A 132 -17.78 27.93 9.52
N THR A 133 -16.55 27.62 9.86
CA THR A 133 -16.05 26.25 9.99
C THR A 133 -16.64 25.58 11.23
N GLU A 134 -16.95 24.31 11.10
CA GLU A 134 -17.37 23.38 12.15
C GLU A 134 -16.37 22.22 12.25
N GLN A 135 -16.46 21.40 13.30
CA GLN A 135 -15.56 20.23 13.45
C GLN A 135 -16.22 19.03 14.12
N VAL A 136 -15.65 17.86 13.84
CA VAL A 136 -15.83 16.62 14.59
C VAL A 136 -14.46 16.20 15.13
N THR A 137 -14.31 16.19 16.44
CA THR A 137 -13.03 15.82 17.10
C THR A 137 -12.78 14.32 17.03
N LEU A 138 -11.50 13.96 16.89
CA LEU A 138 -11.01 12.59 16.92
C LEU A 138 -10.07 12.41 18.13
N SER A 139 -10.38 11.45 19.01
CA SER A 139 -9.57 11.18 20.22
C SER A 139 -8.31 10.38 19.87
N VAL A 140 -7.38 11.03 19.16
CA VAL A 140 -6.01 10.56 18.89
C VAL A 140 -5.07 11.73 19.24
N PHE A 141 -4.13 11.47 20.13
CA PHE A 141 -3.12 12.46 20.54
C PHE A 141 -1.82 12.19 19.80
N HIS A 142 -1.13 13.24 19.34
CA HIS A 142 0.10 13.19 18.56
C HIS A 142 0.03 12.25 17.33
N PRO A 143 -1.05 12.32 16.52
CA PRO A 143 -1.11 11.46 15.34
C PRO A 143 0.00 11.84 14.38
N ASN A 144 0.62 10.82 13.78
CA ASN A 144 1.58 11.03 12.71
C ASN A 144 1.14 10.38 11.39
N HIS A 145 0.10 9.54 11.41
CA HIS A 145 -0.54 9.01 10.20
C HIS A 145 -1.94 9.57 10.09
N ILE A 146 -2.25 10.21 8.96
CA ILE A 146 -3.56 10.79 8.66
C ILE A 146 -4.05 10.37 7.28
N GLU A 147 -5.37 10.28 7.15
CA GLU A 147 -6.04 9.92 5.91
C GLU A 147 -7.36 10.67 5.80
N LEU A 148 -7.59 11.32 4.65
CA LEU A 148 -8.89 11.87 4.25
C LEU A 148 -9.43 11.03 3.10
N GLU A 149 -10.59 10.40 3.31
CA GLU A 149 -11.27 9.61 2.31
C GLU A 149 -12.62 10.24 1.96
N ARG A 150 -12.94 10.30 0.67
CA ARG A 150 -14.28 10.64 0.17
C ARG A 150 -14.96 9.40 -0.40
N ARG A 151 -16.19 9.13 0.06
CA ARG A 151 -17.10 8.12 -0.51
C ARG A 151 -18.45 8.78 -0.81
N GLY A 152 -18.68 9.17 -2.06
CA GLY A 152 -19.83 9.98 -2.43
C GLY A 152 -19.81 11.30 -1.67
N ASP A 153 -20.87 11.58 -0.89
CA ASP A 153 -20.98 12.80 -0.08
C ASP A 153 -20.44 12.67 1.33
N THR A 154 -19.82 11.54 1.69
CA THR A 154 -19.29 11.33 3.03
C THR A 154 -17.77 11.43 3.02
N PHE A 155 -17.25 12.27 3.93
CA PHE A 155 -15.83 12.39 4.22
C PHE A 155 -15.50 11.64 5.51
N TYR A 156 -14.42 10.88 5.49
CA TYR A 156 -13.87 10.13 6.62
C TYR A 156 -12.49 10.67 6.92
N PHE A 157 -12.27 11.06 8.15
CA PHE A 157 -10.94 11.35 8.67
C PHE A 157 -10.48 10.20 9.56
N SER A 158 -9.37 9.58 9.20
CA SER A 158 -8.71 8.53 9.98
C SER A 158 -7.34 9.01 10.43
N ALA A 159 -7.00 8.79 11.70
CA ALA A 159 -5.69 9.12 12.24
C ALA A 159 -5.18 8.02 13.18
N ALA A 160 -3.86 7.88 13.25
CA ALA A 160 -3.19 6.93 14.14
C ALA A 160 -1.82 7.47 14.60
N VAL A 161 -1.39 7.02 15.77
CA VAL A 161 0.00 7.07 16.21
C VAL A 161 0.74 5.88 15.59
N HIS A 162 2.03 6.04 15.31
CA HIS A 162 2.85 4.96 14.73
C HIS A 162 2.75 3.66 15.55
N GLY A 163 2.43 2.57 14.87
CA GLY A 163 2.24 1.25 15.47
C GLY A 163 0.78 0.92 15.81
N GLU A 164 -0.11 1.89 15.82
CA GLU A 164 -1.53 1.72 16.12
C GLU A 164 -2.40 1.62 14.87
N HIS A 165 -3.63 1.17 15.04
CA HIS A 165 -4.66 1.20 14.01
C HIS A 165 -5.34 2.56 13.92
N TYR A 166 -5.94 2.86 12.77
CA TYR A 166 -6.73 4.07 12.61
C TYR A 166 -7.93 4.13 13.56
N LYS A 167 -8.13 5.30 14.17
CA LYS A 167 -9.45 5.73 14.64
C LYS A 167 -10.05 6.65 13.57
N THR A 168 -11.36 6.61 13.39
CA THR A 168 -12.03 7.29 12.29
C THR A 168 -13.27 8.02 12.76
N VAL A 169 -13.45 9.25 12.28
CA VAL A 169 -14.71 10.02 12.34
C VAL A 169 -15.18 10.34 10.94
N SER A 170 -16.46 10.69 10.79
CA SER A 170 -17.01 11.02 9.47
C SER A 170 -18.02 12.14 9.51
N LYS A 171 -18.23 12.78 8.35
CA LYS A 171 -19.24 13.80 8.13
C LYS A 171 -19.81 13.66 6.72
N VAL A 172 -21.13 13.72 6.61
CA VAL A 172 -21.81 13.90 5.32
C VAL A 172 -21.71 15.36 4.93
N LEU A 173 -21.09 15.63 3.80
CA LEU A 173 -20.87 16.96 3.25
C LEU A 173 -20.87 16.89 1.72
N PRO A 174 -21.93 17.35 1.03
CA PRO A 174 -22.00 17.30 -0.43
C PRO A 174 -21.13 18.41 -1.03
N LEU A 175 -19.87 18.08 -1.37
CA LEU A 175 -19.00 18.90 -2.20
C LEU A 175 -19.26 18.58 -3.70
N ASN A 176 -18.76 19.44 -4.59
CA ASN A 176 -18.80 19.20 -6.03
C ASN A 176 -18.18 17.86 -6.40
N GLU A 177 -18.58 17.30 -7.55
CA GLU A 177 -18.01 16.04 -8.02
C GLU A 177 -16.49 16.13 -8.23
N GLU A 178 -16.01 17.26 -8.79
CA GLU A 178 -14.59 17.60 -8.90
C GLU A 178 -14.20 18.60 -7.81
N VAL A 179 -13.15 18.27 -7.08
CA VAL A 179 -12.62 19.08 -5.98
C VAL A 179 -11.11 19.29 -6.12
N TYR A 180 -10.59 20.31 -5.46
CA TYR A 180 -9.16 20.48 -5.21
C TYR A 180 -8.84 19.76 -3.90
N ALA A 181 -8.03 18.70 -3.96
CA ALA A 181 -7.68 17.91 -2.77
C ALA A 181 -6.16 17.75 -2.63
N GLY A 182 -5.66 17.81 -1.40
CA GLY A 182 -4.22 17.70 -1.15
C GLY A 182 -3.78 18.17 0.23
N LEU A 183 -2.52 18.58 0.35
CA LEU A 183 -1.85 18.88 1.62
C LEU A 183 -1.92 20.36 1.93
N PHE A 184 -2.06 20.72 3.22
CA PHE A 184 -2.08 22.11 3.63
C PHE A 184 -1.24 22.37 4.89
N ILE A 185 -0.82 23.64 5.05
CA ILE A 185 -0.20 24.16 6.26
C ILE A 185 -0.66 25.60 6.53
N CYS A 186 -1.05 25.89 7.77
CA CYS A 186 -1.42 27.22 8.27
C CYS A 186 -0.71 27.46 9.61
N SER A 187 -0.01 28.59 9.75
CA SER A 187 0.69 28.94 11.00
C SER A 187 -0.24 29.43 12.13
N HIS A 188 -1.47 29.84 11.82
CA HIS A 188 -2.39 30.54 12.69
C HIS A 188 -1.86 31.93 13.14
N GLU A 189 -0.86 32.46 12.42
CA GLU A 189 -0.22 33.77 12.63
C GLU A 189 0.15 34.38 11.28
N GLU A 190 -0.29 35.63 11.00
CA GLU A 190 -0.07 36.28 9.71
C GLU A 190 1.40 36.50 9.35
N LYS A 191 2.23 36.73 10.37
CA LYS A 191 3.64 37.13 10.23
C LYS A 191 4.63 36.03 10.59
N VAL A 192 4.14 34.81 10.82
CA VAL A 192 4.96 33.63 11.17
C VAL A 192 4.85 32.56 10.10
N VAL A 193 5.97 31.99 9.72
CA VAL A 193 6.01 30.84 8.81
C VAL A 193 6.27 29.58 9.62
N GLU A 194 5.32 28.67 9.59
CA GLU A 194 5.49 27.30 10.10
C GLU A 194 5.99 26.37 9.00
N LYS A 195 6.60 25.26 9.41
CA LYS A 195 7.15 24.24 8.52
C LYS A 195 6.68 22.85 8.91
N ALA A 196 6.44 22.01 7.90
CA ALA A 196 6.10 20.61 8.11
C ALA A 196 6.69 19.72 7.01
N VAL A 197 6.86 18.43 7.35
CA VAL A 197 7.18 17.36 6.41
C VAL A 197 5.99 16.44 6.30
N PHE A 198 5.65 16.10 5.05
CA PHE A 198 4.69 15.06 4.68
C PHE A 198 5.46 13.97 3.94
N SER A 199 5.51 12.78 4.51
CA SER A 199 6.09 11.58 3.91
C SER A 199 5.02 10.51 3.67
N ASN A 200 5.35 9.47 2.92
CA ASN A 200 4.42 8.39 2.59
C ASN A 200 3.10 8.86 1.96
N VAL A 201 3.14 9.99 1.26
CA VAL A 201 1.94 10.59 0.65
C VAL A 201 1.42 9.70 -0.47
N ARG A 202 0.15 9.32 -0.38
CA ARG A 202 -0.56 8.57 -1.43
C ARG A 202 -1.86 9.27 -1.80
N VAL A 203 -2.09 9.42 -3.10
CA VAL A 203 -3.36 9.85 -3.68
C VAL A 203 -3.92 8.65 -4.42
N ILE A 204 -4.99 8.07 -3.89
CA ILE A 204 -5.55 6.81 -4.35
C ILE A 204 -6.93 7.09 -4.94
N ILE A 205 -7.14 6.64 -6.18
CA ILE A 205 -8.47 6.53 -6.77
C ILE A 205 -8.90 5.07 -6.60
N PRO A 206 -9.89 4.79 -5.74
CA PRO A 206 -10.28 3.43 -5.41
C PRO A 206 -10.95 2.72 -6.60
N ALA A 207 -11.07 1.39 -6.50
CA ALA A 207 -11.84 0.59 -7.44
C ALA A 207 -13.29 1.07 -7.46
N PRO A 208 -13.95 1.08 -8.63
CA PRO A 208 -15.36 1.46 -8.72
C PRO A 208 -16.25 0.50 -7.92
N ARG A 209 -17.39 0.98 -7.44
CA ARG A 209 -18.30 0.19 -6.59
C ARG A 209 -18.84 -1.07 -7.25
N ASN A 210 -18.92 -1.08 -8.57
CA ASN A 210 -19.37 -2.22 -9.40
C ASN A 210 -18.20 -3.10 -9.88
N PHE A 211 -17.02 -2.97 -9.27
CA PHE A 211 -15.84 -3.77 -9.58
C PHE A 211 -16.14 -5.27 -9.46
N THR A 212 -15.71 -6.04 -10.46
CA THR A 212 -15.85 -7.50 -10.48
C THR A 212 -14.52 -8.16 -10.18
N PRO A 213 -14.35 -8.77 -8.98
CA PRO A 213 -13.11 -9.45 -8.60
C PRO A 213 -12.71 -10.52 -9.63
N TYR A 214 -11.39 -10.72 -9.81
CA TYR A 214 -10.78 -11.71 -10.72
C TYR A 214 -11.03 -11.51 -12.23
N ARG A 215 -11.77 -10.47 -12.62
CA ARG A 215 -12.04 -10.11 -14.03
C ARG A 215 -11.52 -8.72 -14.38
N GLU A 216 -11.59 -7.81 -13.42
CA GLU A 216 -11.19 -6.42 -13.58
C GLU A 216 -10.05 -6.12 -12.61
N TYR A 217 -9.11 -5.30 -13.03
CA TYR A 217 -8.00 -4.85 -12.22
C TYR A 217 -7.86 -3.34 -12.35
N ILE A 218 -7.45 -2.68 -11.27
CA ILE A 218 -6.99 -1.30 -11.30
C ILE A 218 -5.47 -1.27 -11.31
N GLY A 219 -4.89 -0.09 -11.50
CA GLY A 219 -3.45 0.09 -11.47
C GLY A 219 -2.81 -0.27 -10.12
N SER A 220 -1.52 -0.48 -10.15
CA SER A 220 -0.75 -0.93 -8.99
C SER A 220 0.58 -0.21 -8.88
N HIS A 221 1.06 -0.10 -7.66
CA HIS A 221 2.39 0.40 -7.32
C HIS A 221 3.15 -0.67 -6.53
N ILE A 222 4.37 -1.01 -6.97
CA ILE A 222 5.31 -1.70 -6.09
C ILE A 222 5.98 -0.66 -5.21
N GLU A 223 5.90 -0.87 -3.91
CA GLU A 223 6.49 -0.04 -2.89
C GLU A 223 7.61 -0.79 -2.15
N VAL A 224 8.63 -0.05 -1.76
CA VAL A 224 9.68 -0.50 -0.85
C VAL A 224 9.61 0.34 0.42
N MET A 225 9.61 -0.32 1.56
CA MET A 225 9.55 0.30 2.88
C MET A 225 10.75 -0.09 3.73
N ASP A 226 11.40 0.87 4.33
CA ASP A 226 12.35 0.66 5.41
C ASP A 226 11.57 0.45 6.72
N VAL A 227 11.73 -0.71 7.35
CA VAL A 227 10.91 -1.09 8.51
C VAL A 227 11.30 -0.36 9.80
N GLN A 228 12.49 0.23 9.85
CA GLN A 228 12.97 0.99 11.01
C GLN A 228 12.45 2.44 10.97
N THR A 229 12.52 3.07 9.80
CA THR A 229 12.13 4.49 9.64
C THR A 229 10.67 4.66 9.29
N GLY A 230 10.03 3.61 8.74
CA GLY A 230 8.67 3.65 8.21
C GLY A 230 8.55 4.38 6.86
N LEU A 231 9.67 4.80 6.25
CA LEU A 231 9.65 5.50 4.97
C LEU A 231 9.33 4.53 3.83
N ARG A 232 8.33 4.87 3.01
CA ARG A 232 7.85 4.11 1.87
C ARG A 232 8.11 4.87 0.58
N THR A 233 8.67 4.19 -0.41
CA THR A 233 8.86 4.74 -1.76
C THR A 233 8.19 3.87 -2.82
N ILE A 234 7.46 4.48 -3.75
CA ILE A 234 6.98 3.80 -4.96
C ILE A 234 8.17 3.65 -5.89
N VAL A 235 8.51 2.41 -6.22
CA VAL A 235 9.66 2.11 -7.11
C VAL A 235 9.21 1.74 -8.52
N HIS A 236 7.96 1.25 -8.68
CA HIS A 236 7.39 0.92 -9.99
C HIS A 236 5.87 1.09 -9.95
N SER A 237 5.28 1.57 -11.06
CA SER A 237 3.84 1.74 -11.23
C SER A 237 3.39 1.20 -12.57
N ALA A 238 2.22 0.57 -12.62
CA ALA A 238 1.62 0.08 -13.85
C ALA A 238 0.09 0.22 -13.80
N ALA A 239 -0.52 0.44 -14.97
CA ALA A 239 -1.97 0.52 -15.10
C ALA A 239 -2.66 -0.84 -14.94
N ASN A 240 -1.90 -1.95 -15.00
CA ASN A 240 -2.35 -3.31 -14.76
C ASN A 240 -2.00 -3.79 -13.34
N SER A 241 -2.45 -5.00 -13.00
CA SER A 241 -2.18 -5.61 -11.71
C SER A 241 -0.73 -6.09 -11.60
N LEU A 242 0.00 -5.52 -10.66
CA LEU A 242 1.26 -6.05 -10.14
C LEU A 242 0.94 -6.77 -8.83
N GLN A 243 1.56 -7.93 -8.57
CA GLN A 243 1.22 -8.74 -7.41
C GLN A 243 2.44 -9.41 -6.79
N ALA A 244 2.43 -9.50 -5.46
CA ALA A 244 3.29 -10.37 -4.66
C ALA A 244 4.80 -10.22 -4.97
N PRO A 245 5.43 -9.09 -4.68
CA PRO A 245 6.85 -8.88 -4.95
C PRO A 245 7.73 -9.70 -4.00
N ASN A 246 8.51 -10.62 -4.55
CA ASN A 246 9.49 -11.44 -3.86
C ASN A 246 10.89 -10.83 -4.02
N TRP A 247 11.63 -10.60 -2.94
CA TRP A 247 12.95 -9.98 -3.01
C TRP A 247 14.04 -11.02 -3.30
N THR A 248 14.78 -10.83 -4.39
CA THR A 248 15.87 -11.74 -4.78
C THR A 248 17.18 -11.37 -4.06
N LYS A 249 18.13 -12.32 -4.00
CA LYS A 249 19.44 -12.09 -3.35
C LYS A 249 20.30 -11.04 -4.07
N ASP A 250 20.09 -10.85 -5.36
CA ASP A 250 20.78 -9.85 -6.20
C ASP A 250 20.02 -8.51 -6.27
N ASN A 251 19.16 -8.25 -5.27
CA ASN A 251 18.46 -6.98 -5.07
C ASN A 251 17.51 -6.60 -6.22
N GLN A 252 16.78 -7.58 -6.74
CA GLN A 252 15.68 -7.39 -7.66
C GLN A 252 14.36 -7.82 -7.00
N LEU A 253 13.23 -7.40 -7.56
CA LEU A 253 11.90 -7.85 -7.14
C LEU A 253 11.30 -8.75 -8.20
N LEU A 254 11.03 -10.01 -7.86
CA LEU A 254 10.26 -10.94 -8.67
C LEU A 254 8.77 -10.72 -8.36
N TYR A 255 7.95 -10.45 -9.36
CA TYR A 255 6.52 -10.20 -9.19
C TYR A 255 5.68 -10.85 -10.30
N ASN A 256 4.41 -11.08 -10.01
CA ASN A 256 3.42 -11.55 -10.99
C ASN A 256 2.68 -10.36 -11.61
N SER A 257 2.44 -10.45 -12.91
CA SER A 257 1.53 -9.60 -13.63
C SER A 257 0.87 -10.40 -14.77
N GLU A 258 -0.47 -10.45 -14.77
CA GLU A 258 -1.26 -11.14 -15.81
C GLU A 258 -0.86 -12.60 -16.04
N GLY A 259 -0.51 -13.31 -14.97
CA GLY A 259 -0.11 -14.73 -15.04
C GLY A 259 1.34 -14.96 -15.46
N LEU A 260 2.12 -13.92 -15.66
CA LEU A 260 3.54 -13.97 -16.02
C LEU A 260 4.40 -13.44 -14.89
N LEU A 261 5.65 -13.90 -14.83
CA LEU A 261 6.63 -13.43 -13.85
C LEU A 261 7.61 -12.45 -14.47
N TYR A 262 7.95 -11.42 -13.71
CA TYR A 262 8.88 -10.39 -14.08
C TYR A 262 9.87 -10.10 -12.95
N LYS A 263 11.07 -9.67 -13.29
CA LYS A 263 12.07 -9.13 -12.37
C LYS A 263 12.18 -7.64 -12.59
N PHE A 264 12.07 -6.86 -11.53
CA PHE A 264 12.32 -5.43 -11.50
C PHE A 264 13.65 -5.15 -10.79
N ASN A 265 14.58 -4.51 -11.47
CA ASN A 265 15.87 -4.15 -10.90
C ASN A 265 15.76 -2.83 -10.14
N LEU A 266 15.96 -2.86 -8.82
CA LEU A 266 15.84 -1.69 -7.95
C LEU A 266 16.90 -0.62 -8.18
N ALA A 267 18.04 -0.95 -8.80
CA ALA A 267 19.12 0.01 -9.04
C ALA A 267 18.91 0.87 -10.28
N ASN A 268 18.27 0.33 -11.33
CA ASN A 268 18.14 1.01 -12.61
C ASN A 268 16.73 1.01 -13.22
N GLY A 269 15.74 0.39 -12.52
CA GLY A 269 14.35 0.31 -12.99
C GLY A 269 14.11 -0.64 -14.17
N ALA A 270 15.10 -1.45 -14.58
CA ALA A 270 14.94 -2.38 -15.69
C ALA A 270 13.97 -3.51 -15.33
N ILE A 271 13.09 -3.85 -16.28
CA ILE A 271 12.12 -4.95 -16.15
C ILE A 271 12.52 -6.06 -17.12
N GLN A 272 12.59 -7.28 -16.61
CA GLN A 272 12.87 -8.47 -17.38
C GLN A 272 11.78 -9.52 -17.15
N LYS A 273 11.17 -10.03 -18.23
CA LYS A 273 10.29 -11.19 -18.16
C LYS A 273 11.09 -12.44 -17.83
N VAL A 274 10.62 -13.24 -16.87
CA VAL A 274 11.17 -14.55 -16.54
C VAL A 274 10.59 -15.58 -17.50
N ASN A 275 11.44 -16.38 -18.11
CA ASN A 275 10.99 -17.50 -18.94
C ASN A 275 10.43 -18.61 -18.05
N THR A 276 9.13 -18.86 -18.13
CA THR A 276 8.42 -19.93 -17.41
C THR A 276 7.87 -20.99 -18.39
N GLY A 277 8.37 -21.01 -19.64
CA GLY A 277 7.95 -21.95 -20.68
C GLY A 277 6.43 -21.93 -20.91
N PHE A 278 5.80 -23.08 -20.81
CA PHE A 278 4.35 -23.24 -20.96
C PHE A 278 3.55 -22.66 -19.78
N ALA A 279 4.17 -22.44 -18.60
CA ALA A 279 3.49 -21.97 -17.39
C ALA A 279 3.27 -20.44 -17.46
N ASN A 280 2.25 -20.02 -18.21
CA ASN A 280 1.89 -18.62 -18.49
C ASN A 280 0.56 -18.18 -17.86
N GLN A 281 0.01 -18.98 -16.97
CA GLN A 281 -1.20 -18.69 -16.19
C GLN A 281 -0.90 -18.90 -14.69
N ASN A 282 0.18 -18.25 -14.21
CA ASN A 282 0.56 -18.34 -12.81
C ASN A 282 -0.35 -17.44 -11.99
N ASN A 283 -0.75 -17.90 -10.80
CA ASN A 283 -1.32 -17.02 -9.81
C ASN A 283 -0.20 -16.21 -9.10
N ASN A 284 -0.54 -15.47 -8.07
CA ASN A 284 0.43 -14.66 -7.33
C ASN A 284 1.27 -15.44 -6.29
N ASP A 285 1.02 -16.75 -6.12
CA ASP A 285 1.76 -17.59 -5.18
C ASP A 285 2.99 -18.16 -5.87
N HIS A 286 4.05 -17.39 -5.86
CA HIS A 286 5.39 -17.79 -6.33
C HIS A 286 6.40 -17.49 -5.25
N VAL A 287 7.37 -18.34 -5.05
CA VAL A 287 8.36 -18.21 -3.97
C VAL A 287 9.76 -18.54 -4.43
N LEU A 288 10.74 -17.95 -3.75
CA LEU A 288 12.15 -18.25 -3.96
C LEU A 288 12.63 -19.30 -2.95
N SER A 289 13.51 -20.21 -3.38
CA SER A 289 14.22 -21.09 -2.45
C SER A 289 15.14 -20.28 -1.53
N PHE A 290 15.41 -20.77 -0.33
CA PHE A 290 16.27 -20.07 0.65
C PHE A 290 17.68 -19.80 0.13
N ASP A 291 18.22 -20.63 -0.76
CA ASP A 291 19.48 -20.37 -1.44
C ASP A 291 19.39 -19.37 -2.60
N GLY A 292 18.17 -18.98 -3.01
CA GLY A 292 17.88 -18.05 -4.09
C GLY A 292 18.10 -18.59 -5.49
N LYS A 293 18.25 -19.90 -5.66
CA LYS A 293 18.58 -20.52 -6.97
C LYS A 293 17.36 -21.01 -7.73
N GLN A 294 16.25 -21.23 -7.06
CA GLN A 294 15.01 -21.75 -7.66
C GLN A 294 13.83 -20.83 -7.39
N ILE A 295 12.88 -20.88 -8.31
CA ILE A 295 11.54 -20.34 -8.19
C ILE A 295 10.57 -21.50 -8.11
N GLY A 296 9.66 -21.46 -7.16
CA GLY A 296 8.45 -22.27 -7.13
C GLY A 296 7.27 -21.44 -7.65
N ILE A 297 6.38 -22.04 -8.40
CA ILE A 297 5.19 -21.38 -8.97
C ILE A 297 3.95 -22.23 -8.82
N SER A 298 2.80 -21.59 -8.71
CA SER A 298 1.47 -22.18 -8.82
C SER A 298 0.88 -21.81 -10.18
N HIS A 299 0.76 -22.77 -11.08
CA HIS A 299 0.26 -22.58 -12.44
C HIS A 299 -1.10 -23.26 -12.63
N HIS A 300 -2.06 -22.53 -13.22
CA HIS A 300 -3.36 -23.06 -13.59
C HIS A 300 -3.24 -23.96 -14.82
N ALA A 301 -3.01 -25.27 -14.58
CA ALA A 301 -2.72 -26.27 -15.60
C ALA A 301 -3.98 -26.93 -16.16
N GLY A 302 -3.90 -27.33 -17.45
CA GLY A 302 -4.92 -28.11 -18.16
C GLY A 302 -6.26 -27.39 -18.34
N GLU A 303 -7.24 -28.09 -18.93
CA GLU A 303 -8.58 -27.54 -19.21
C GLU A 303 -9.36 -27.20 -17.94
N LYS A 304 -9.16 -27.95 -16.86
CA LYS A 304 -9.79 -27.71 -15.55
C LYS A 304 -9.16 -26.57 -14.77
N ARG A 305 -8.09 -25.94 -15.30
CA ARG A 305 -7.33 -24.86 -14.63
C ARG A 305 -6.95 -25.22 -13.18
N THR A 306 -6.52 -26.46 -12.94
CA THR A 306 -6.09 -26.89 -11.61
C THR A 306 -4.79 -26.19 -11.25
N SER A 307 -4.76 -25.52 -10.09
CA SER A 307 -3.52 -24.91 -9.55
C SER A 307 -2.54 -26.04 -9.23
N THR A 308 -1.42 -26.09 -9.96
CA THR A 308 -0.41 -27.16 -9.92
C THR A 308 0.94 -26.53 -9.64
N LEU A 309 1.75 -27.16 -8.78
CA LEU A 309 3.07 -26.66 -8.40
C LEU A 309 4.16 -27.11 -9.37
N TYR A 310 5.00 -26.14 -9.72
CA TYR A 310 6.20 -26.36 -10.53
C TYR A 310 7.40 -25.69 -9.89
N THR A 311 8.60 -26.18 -10.21
CA THR A 311 9.87 -25.53 -9.86
C THR A 311 10.71 -25.29 -11.11
N LEU A 312 11.50 -24.21 -11.11
CA LEU A 312 12.40 -23.84 -12.18
C LEU A 312 13.62 -23.05 -11.63
N PRO A 313 14.74 -23.00 -12.36
CA PRO A 313 15.86 -22.15 -11.96
C PRO A 313 15.48 -20.66 -11.90
N ILE A 314 16.17 -19.87 -11.07
CA ILE A 314 15.98 -18.41 -10.98
C ILE A 314 16.21 -17.70 -12.32
N ALA A 315 16.99 -18.26 -13.21
CA ALA A 315 17.20 -17.75 -14.57
C ALA A 315 16.03 -17.99 -15.52
N GLY A 316 15.05 -18.81 -15.13
CA GLY A 316 13.95 -19.26 -15.96
C GLY A 316 14.22 -20.63 -16.61
N SER A 317 13.20 -21.19 -17.27
CA SER A 317 13.27 -22.47 -18.00
C SER A 317 12.14 -22.58 -19.02
N ASP A 318 12.42 -23.18 -20.18
CA ASP A 318 11.39 -23.56 -21.15
C ASP A 318 10.52 -24.73 -20.67
N GLN A 319 11.04 -25.53 -19.72
CA GLN A 319 10.37 -26.71 -19.18
C GLN A 319 10.42 -26.69 -17.64
N PRO A 320 9.51 -25.95 -16.97
CA PRO A 320 9.35 -26.03 -15.53
C PRO A 320 9.06 -27.47 -15.08
N LYS A 321 9.68 -27.91 -13.99
CA LYS A 321 9.49 -29.25 -13.45
C LYS A 321 8.21 -29.31 -12.62
N GLN A 322 7.26 -30.14 -13.02
CA GLN A 322 6.05 -30.37 -12.22
C GLN A 322 6.37 -31.12 -10.93
N VAL A 323 5.75 -30.68 -9.82
CA VAL A 323 5.95 -31.26 -8.49
C VAL A 323 4.68 -31.96 -8.00
N THR A 324 3.51 -31.28 -7.97
CA THR A 324 2.23 -31.93 -7.61
C THR A 324 1.60 -32.62 -8.82
N ARG A 325 0.91 -33.77 -8.60
CA ARG A 325 0.32 -34.57 -9.68
C ARG A 325 -1.09 -35.01 -9.29
N ASP A 326 -2.10 -34.58 -10.07
CA ASP A 326 -3.51 -35.02 -10.03
C ASP A 326 -4.18 -35.12 -8.64
N THR A 327 -3.71 -34.35 -7.68
CA THR A 327 -4.16 -34.42 -6.28
C THR A 327 -5.17 -33.34 -5.89
N GLY A 328 -5.53 -32.44 -6.82
CA GLY A 328 -6.37 -31.26 -6.60
C GLY A 328 -5.58 -29.96 -6.63
N HIS A 329 -6.25 -28.84 -6.31
CA HIS A 329 -5.58 -27.55 -6.31
C HIS A 329 -4.49 -27.47 -5.24
N SER A 330 -3.40 -26.83 -5.58
CA SER A 330 -2.26 -26.57 -4.71
C SER A 330 -1.78 -25.12 -4.90
N TRP A 331 -1.63 -24.35 -3.81
CA TRP A 331 -1.15 -22.98 -3.80
C TRP A 331 0.14 -22.91 -3.00
N LEU A 332 1.21 -22.48 -3.64
CA LEU A 332 2.56 -22.53 -3.09
C LEU A 332 2.85 -21.34 -2.18
N HIS A 333 3.43 -21.61 -1.01
CA HIS A 333 3.80 -20.56 -0.06
C HIS A 333 5.25 -20.62 0.42
N GLY A 334 5.97 -21.76 0.28
CA GLY A 334 7.36 -21.83 0.73
C GLY A 334 8.15 -23.04 0.29
N PHE A 335 9.47 -22.90 0.34
CA PHE A 335 10.43 -24.01 0.34
C PHE A 335 10.83 -24.34 1.78
N SER A 336 11.18 -25.58 2.04
CA SER A 336 11.97 -25.89 3.25
C SER A 336 13.35 -25.26 3.14
N PRO A 337 14.02 -24.89 4.26
CA PRO A 337 15.35 -24.27 4.22
C PRO A 337 16.43 -25.09 3.51
N ASP A 338 16.31 -26.42 3.53
CA ASP A 338 17.21 -27.35 2.82
C ASP A 338 16.86 -27.50 1.32
N GLY A 339 15.78 -26.84 0.86
CA GLY A 339 15.33 -26.87 -0.55
C GLY A 339 14.72 -28.19 -1.02
N LYS A 340 14.48 -29.17 -0.12
CA LYS A 340 13.99 -30.51 -0.52
C LYS A 340 12.49 -30.62 -0.56
N LYS A 341 11.76 -29.77 0.16
CA LYS A 341 10.29 -29.79 0.23
C LYS A 341 9.71 -28.46 -0.17
N LEU A 342 8.46 -28.50 -0.67
CA LEU A 342 7.57 -27.36 -0.74
C LEU A 342 6.53 -27.45 0.37
N VAL A 343 6.09 -26.32 0.90
CA VAL A 343 4.94 -26.19 1.77
C VAL A 343 3.88 -25.36 1.04
N PHE A 344 2.62 -25.81 1.10
CA PHE A 344 1.55 -25.26 0.29
C PHE A 344 0.19 -25.46 0.92
N THR A 345 -0.79 -24.67 0.51
CA THR A 345 -2.21 -24.87 0.79
C THR A 345 -2.75 -25.85 -0.25
N GLY A 346 -3.30 -26.95 0.20
CA GLY A 346 -3.83 -28.00 -0.67
C GLY A 346 -5.33 -28.18 -0.50
N TRP A 347 -6.08 -28.10 -1.64
CA TRP A 347 -7.49 -28.49 -1.68
C TRP A 347 -7.58 -29.98 -1.91
N ARG A 348 -7.85 -30.73 -0.84
CA ARG A 348 -8.02 -32.18 -0.86
C ARG A 348 -9.29 -32.57 -0.12
N LYS A 349 -10.08 -33.51 -0.63
CA LYS A 349 -11.30 -33.99 0.03
C LYS A 349 -12.28 -32.89 0.44
N ASN A 350 -12.41 -31.84 -0.38
CA ASN A 350 -13.25 -30.66 -0.13
C ASN A 350 -12.82 -29.82 1.09
N GLN A 351 -11.54 -29.79 1.41
CA GLN A 351 -10.98 -29.06 2.53
C GLN A 351 -9.66 -28.39 2.15
N TYR A 352 -9.42 -27.21 2.70
CA TYR A 352 -8.14 -26.48 2.61
C TYR A 352 -7.31 -26.80 3.84
N ASP A 353 -6.16 -27.42 3.62
CA ASP A 353 -5.20 -27.78 4.68
C ASP A 353 -3.77 -27.42 4.26
N ILE A 354 -2.89 -27.40 5.25
CA ILE A 354 -1.46 -27.26 5.04
C ILE A 354 -0.86 -28.62 4.69
N TRP A 355 -0.12 -28.63 3.60
CA TRP A 355 0.56 -29.80 3.05
C TRP A 355 2.03 -29.52 2.80
N THR A 356 2.85 -30.55 2.87
CA THR A 356 4.21 -30.55 2.31
C THR A 356 4.33 -31.60 1.22
N ILE A 357 5.26 -31.36 0.27
CA ILE A 357 5.61 -32.32 -0.77
C ILE A 357 7.13 -32.41 -0.90
N ASP A 358 7.67 -33.62 -0.95
CA ASP A 358 9.07 -33.86 -1.27
C ASP A 358 9.28 -33.70 -2.78
N ILE A 359 10.16 -32.80 -3.18
CA ILE A 359 10.37 -32.40 -4.60
C ILE A 359 10.95 -33.54 -5.43
N ALA A 360 11.76 -34.42 -4.82
CA ALA A 360 12.41 -35.52 -5.54
C ALA A 360 11.45 -36.66 -5.77
N THR A 361 10.66 -37.03 -4.76
CA THR A 361 9.80 -38.24 -4.79
C THR A 361 8.34 -37.92 -5.18
N GLY A 362 7.89 -36.66 -4.99
CA GLY A 362 6.50 -36.27 -5.16
C GLY A 362 5.58 -36.77 -4.04
N LYS A 363 6.14 -37.20 -2.87
CA LYS A 363 5.36 -37.67 -1.74
C LYS A 363 4.76 -36.49 -1.00
N GLU A 364 3.40 -36.41 -0.99
CA GLU A 364 2.64 -35.42 -0.19
C GLU A 364 2.48 -35.90 1.26
N THR A 365 2.46 -34.94 2.20
CA THR A 365 2.15 -35.18 3.63
C THR A 365 1.23 -34.06 4.08
N GLN A 366 0.06 -34.42 4.59
CA GLN A 366 -0.89 -33.51 5.22
C GLN A 366 -0.41 -33.16 6.61
N LEU A 367 -0.36 -31.86 6.95
CA LEU A 367 0.09 -31.38 8.27
C LEU A 367 -1.05 -30.90 9.14
N THR A 368 -2.11 -30.32 8.56
CA THR A 368 -3.33 -29.94 9.29
C THR A 368 -4.52 -30.75 8.76
N ASN A 369 -5.54 -30.92 9.60
CA ASN A 369 -6.77 -31.62 9.25
C ASN A 369 -7.92 -31.08 10.11
N THR A 370 -8.23 -29.79 9.96
CA THR A 370 -9.31 -29.12 10.68
C THR A 370 -10.50 -28.89 9.77
N PRO A 371 -11.75 -28.83 10.27
CA PRO A 371 -12.91 -28.57 9.42
C PRO A 371 -13.02 -27.13 8.94
N THR A 372 -11.96 -26.34 9.08
CA THR A 372 -11.89 -24.92 8.75
C THR A 372 -10.76 -24.64 7.77
N LEU A 373 -10.72 -23.44 7.20
CA LEU A 373 -9.66 -22.99 6.29
C LEU A 373 -8.33 -22.83 7.04
N ASP A 374 -7.32 -23.57 6.60
CA ASP A 374 -5.90 -23.36 6.93
C ASP A 374 -5.16 -22.99 5.64
N ASP A 375 -4.37 -21.90 5.66
CA ASP A 375 -3.79 -21.32 4.45
C ASP A 375 -2.41 -20.69 4.71
N SER A 376 -1.71 -20.32 3.63
CA SER A 376 -0.49 -19.50 3.57
C SER A 376 0.65 -19.97 4.48
N PRO A 377 1.08 -21.23 4.38
CA PRO A 377 2.15 -21.76 5.24
C PRO A 377 3.55 -21.29 4.80
N GLU A 378 4.39 -20.91 5.76
CA GLU A 378 5.80 -20.59 5.53
C GLU A 378 6.71 -21.24 6.58
N TYR A 379 7.85 -21.78 6.14
CA TYR A 379 8.88 -22.27 7.06
C TYR A 379 9.62 -21.12 7.75
N SER A 380 9.86 -21.25 9.05
CA SER A 380 10.85 -20.41 9.71
C SER A 380 12.26 -20.63 9.11
N PRO A 381 13.15 -19.62 9.10
CA PRO A 381 14.49 -19.73 8.51
C PRO A 381 15.35 -20.85 9.10
N ASP A 382 15.12 -21.23 10.37
CA ASP A 382 15.80 -22.33 11.05
C ASP A 382 15.18 -23.72 10.76
N GLY A 383 14.07 -23.75 10.00
CA GLY A 383 13.35 -24.97 9.60
C GLY A 383 12.60 -25.70 10.71
N LYS A 384 12.52 -25.14 11.92
CA LYS A 384 11.87 -25.82 13.05
C LYS A 384 10.37 -25.67 13.09
N TRP A 385 9.85 -24.56 12.50
CA TRP A 385 8.46 -24.20 12.54
C TRP A 385 7.90 -23.96 11.15
N ILE A 386 6.61 -24.19 11.00
CA ILE A 386 5.78 -23.70 9.90
C ILE A 386 4.76 -22.75 10.52
N TYR A 387 4.74 -21.50 10.04
CA TYR A 387 3.68 -20.54 10.36
C TYR A 387 2.64 -20.58 9.26
N PHE A 388 1.38 -20.41 9.63
CA PHE A 388 0.25 -20.45 8.71
C PHE A 388 -0.90 -19.63 9.27
N ASN A 389 -1.92 -19.36 8.49
CA ASN A 389 -3.14 -18.76 9.00
C ASN A 389 -4.27 -19.78 9.05
N SER A 390 -5.16 -19.60 10.04
CA SER A 390 -6.30 -20.47 10.29
C SER A 390 -7.48 -19.71 10.87
N VAL A 391 -8.67 -20.04 10.41
CA VAL A 391 -9.94 -19.46 10.90
C VAL A 391 -10.60 -20.29 12.01
N ARG A 392 -9.90 -21.29 12.55
CA ARG A 392 -10.42 -22.26 13.53
C ARG A 392 -10.95 -21.66 14.84
N THR A 393 -10.58 -20.41 15.16
CA THR A 393 -11.09 -19.66 16.32
C THR A 393 -12.14 -18.61 15.97
N GLY A 394 -12.70 -18.65 14.75
CA GLY A 394 -13.76 -17.76 14.28
C GLY A 394 -13.27 -16.49 13.56
N THR A 395 -12.00 -16.12 13.72
CA THR A 395 -11.30 -15.06 12.97
C THR A 395 -10.05 -15.65 12.37
N MET A 396 -9.61 -15.12 11.22
CA MET A 396 -8.36 -15.55 10.62
C MET A 396 -7.19 -15.08 11.49
N LYS A 397 -6.37 -16.02 11.97
CA LYS A 397 -5.23 -15.78 12.85
C LYS A 397 -3.98 -16.46 12.37
N LEU A 398 -2.84 -15.90 12.77
CA LEU A 398 -1.57 -16.61 12.60
C LEU A 398 -1.45 -17.72 13.63
N TRP A 399 -1.04 -18.88 13.14
CA TRP A 399 -0.72 -20.08 13.89
C TRP A 399 0.67 -20.56 13.54
N ARG A 400 1.25 -21.40 14.36
CA ARG A 400 2.49 -22.13 14.07
C ARG A 400 2.40 -23.57 14.52
N MET A 401 3.17 -24.42 13.89
CA MET A 401 3.38 -25.81 14.24
C MET A 401 4.83 -26.22 14.03
N ARG A 402 5.26 -27.32 14.62
CA ARG A 402 6.55 -27.92 14.25
C ARG A 402 6.55 -28.33 12.77
N ALA A 403 7.74 -28.42 12.15
CA ALA A 403 7.88 -28.78 10.74
C ALA A 403 7.34 -30.17 10.38
N ASP A 404 7.08 -31.01 11.38
CA ASP A 404 6.43 -32.32 11.24
C ASP A 404 4.91 -32.30 11.43
N GLY A 405 4.31 -31.11 11.67
CA GLY A 405 2.88 -30.91 11.91
C GLY A 405 2.47 -31.00 13.39
N SER A 406 3.35 -31.28 14.31
CA SER A 406 3.04 -31.36 15.75
C SER A 406 3.05 -29.97 16.44
N ASN A 407 2.45 -29.90 17.64
CA ASN A 407 2.47 -28.73 18.52
C ASN A 407 1.93 -27.44 17.86
N GLU A 408 0.69 -27.47 17.43
CA GLU A 408 0.00 -26.31 16.90
C GLU A 408 -0.27 -25.27 17.98
N GLU A 409 0.08 -24.00 17.72
CA GLU A 409 -0.08 -22.88 18.65
C GLU A 409 -0.59 -21.64 17.93
N GLN A 410 -1.55 -20.93 18.54
CA GLN A 410 -2.00 -19.62 18.03
C GLN A 410 -0.95 -18.55 18.33
N VAL A 411 -0.74 -17.62 17.38
CA VAL A 411 0.29 -16.58 17.46
C VAL A 411 -0.29 -15.18 17.63
N THR A 412 -1.43 -14.88 16.97
CA THR A 412 -2.10 -13.57 17.06
C THR A 412 -3.48 -13.68 17.66
N PHE A 413 -3.94 -12.65 18.43
CA PHE A 413 -5.12 -12.76 19.32
C PHE A 413 -6.09 -11.57 19.27
N ASP A 414 -5.80 -10.52 18.50
CA ASP A 414 -6.65 -9.33 18.40
C ASP A 414 -7.88 -9.53 17.49
N GLU A 415 -8.63 -8.48 17.16
CA GLU A 415 -9.88 -8.55 16.40
C GLU A 415 -9.71 -8.58 14.88
N TYR A 416 -8.49 -8.42 14.36
CA TYR A 416 -8.21 -8.36 12.91
C TYR A 416 -8.08 -9.74 12.29
N ASN A 417 -8.29 -9.84 10.98
CA ASN A 417 -8.05 -11.07 10.21
C ASN A 417 -6.63 -11.03 9.63
N ASP A 418 -5.75 -11.89 10.14
CA ASP A 418 -4.31 -11.90 9.85
C ASP A 418 -3.95 -12.96 8.81
N TRP A 419 -3.23 -12.55 7.75
CA TRP A 419 -2.89 -13.37 6.59
C TRP A 419 -1.41 -13.25 6.21
N PHE A 420 -0.85 -14.28 5.56
CA PHE A 420 0.46 -14.29 4.90
C PHE A 420 1.62 -13.92 5.82
N PRO A 421 1.96 -14.75 6.83
CA PRO A 421 3.11 -14.49 7.70
C PRO A 421 4.44 -14.71 6.97
N HIS A 422 5.33 -13.72 6.94
CA HIS A 422 6.63 -13.79 6.28
C HIS A 422 7.76 -13.42 7.22
N PHE A 423 8.71 -14.35 7.38
CA PHE A 423 9.89 -14.12 8.20
C PHE A 423 10.90 -13.19 7.55
N SER A 424 11.54 -12.34 8.37
CA SER A 424 12.77 -11.70 7.96
C SER A 424 13.88 -12.74 7.80
N PRO A 425 14.83 -12.57 6.84
CA PRO A 425 15.92 -13.51 6.63
C PRO A 425 16.77 -13.81 7.86
N ASP A 426 16.91 -12.85 8.81
CA ASP A 426 17.60 -13.02 10.08
C ASP A 426 16.76 -13.76 11.15
N GLY A 427 15.50 -14.10 10.84
CA GLY A 427 14.59 -14.84 11.71
C GLY A 427 14.06 -14.07 12.92
N LYS A 428 14.26 -12.74 12.98
CA LYS A 428 13.87 -11.94 14.15
C LYS A 428 12.47 -11.37 14.08
N TRP A 429 11.94 -11.16 12.87
CA TRP A 429 10.69 -10.46 12.63
C TRP A 429 9.75 -11.29 11.75
N ILE A 430 8.46 -11.07 11.93
CA ILE A 430 7.39 -11.54 11.03
C ILE A 430 6.62 -10.32 10.57
N VAL A 431 6.50 -10.16 9.25
CA VAL A 431 5.58 -9.22 8.62
C VAL A 431 4.38 -9.98 8.08
N TYR A 432 3.19 -9.39 8.13
CA TYR A 432 1.97 -10.00 7.65
C TYR A 432 0.90 -8.95 7.32
N LEU A 433 -0.15 -9.37 6.63
CA LEU A 433 -1.28 -8.54 6.25
C LEU A 433 -2.43 -8.73 7.24
N SER A 434 -3.10 -7.64 7.63
CA SER A 434 -4.30 -7.71 8.44
C SER A 434 -5.45 -6.96 7.78
N TYR A 435 -6.59 -7.62 7.68
CA TYR A 435 -7.84 -7.01 7.27
C TYR A 435 -8.64 -6.56 8.49
N PRO A 436 -9.42 -5.46 8.38
CA PRO A 436 -10.40 -5.10 9.39
C PRO A 436 -11.41 -6.22 9.66
N LYS A 437 -12.01 -6.23 10.85
CA LYS A 437 -12.92 -7.26 11.31
C LYS A 437 -14.24 -7.40 10.53
N ASP A 438 -14.59 -6.39 9.74
CA ASP A 438 -15.79 -6.39 8.87
C ASP A 438 -15.57 -7.13 7.55
N ILE A 439 -14.37 -7.59 7.27
CA ILE A 439 -14.06 -8.47 6.14
C ILE A 439 -14.30 -9.92 6.57
N ASP A 440 -14.89 -10.72 5.69
CA ASP A 440 -15.11 -12.16 5.93
C ASP A 440 -13.77 -12.82 6.30
N PRO A 441 -13.65 -13.49 7.46
CA PRO A 441 -12.40 -14.10 7.88
C PRO A 441 -11.92 -15.25 6.97
N THR A 442 -12.76 -15.76 6.08
CA THR A 442 -12.39 -16.80 5.11
C THR A 442 -12.00 -16.25 3.75
N ASP A 443 -11.98 -14.92 3.59
CA ASP A 443 -11.65 -14.23 2.34
C ASP A 443 -10.52 -13.22 2.56
N HIS A 444 -9.72 -13.00 1.53
CA HIS A 444 -8.66 -12.01 1.48
C HIS A 444 -8.79 -11.17 0.19
N PRO A 445 -9.87 -10.35 0.08
CA PRO A 445 -10.24 -9.69 -1.16
C PRO A 445 -9.25 -8.59 -1.56
N TRP A 446 -9.23 -8.24 -2.85
CA TRP A 446 -8.55 -7.08 -3.40
C TRP A 446 -9.23 -5.76 -3.02
N TYR A 447 -8.45 -4.67 -3.10
CA TYR A 447 -8.90 -3.28 -3.06
C TYR A 447 -9.68 -2.95 -1.79
N LYS A 448 -9.08 -3.34 -0.66
CA LYS A 448 -9.52 -3.02 0.69
C LYS A 448 -8.49 -2.14 1.39
N LYS A 449 -8.91 -1.43 2.42
CA LYS A 449 -7.98 -0.82 3.37
C LYS A 449 -7.46 -1.93 4.28
N VAL A 450 -6.15 -2.16 4.24
CA VAL A 450 -5.47 -3.22 4.99
C VAL A 450 -4.27 -2.65 5.73
N TYR A 451 -3.78 -3.40 6.70
CA TYR A 451 -2.61 -3.06 7.49
C TYR A 451 -1.47 -4.03 7.21
N ILE A 452 -0.27 -3.51 6.96
CA ILE A 452 0.94 -4.31 7.07
C ILE A 452 1.40 -4.19 8.51
N ARG A 453 1.54 -5.34 9.17
CA ARG A 453 1.91 -5.43 10.59
C ARG A 453 3.23 -6.15 10.75
N LEU A 454 3.96 -5.77 11.79
CA LEU A 454 5.26 -6.31 12.14
C LEU A 454 5.22 -6.79 13.60
N MET A 455 5.75 -7.99 13.85
CA MET A 455 5.92 -8.50 15.21
C MET A 455 7.25 -9.22 15.37
N PRO A 456 7.83 -9.29 16.59
CA PRO A 456 8.99 -10.14 16.84
C PRO A 456 8.64 -11.62 16.60
N ALA A 457 9.52 -12.37 15.96
CA ALA A 457 9.34 -13.82 15.74
C ALA A 457 9.28 -14.63 17.05
N ALA A 458 9.88 -14.09 18.13
CA ALA A 458 9.80 -14.66 19.47
C ALA A 458 8.44 -14.45 20.16
N GLY A 459 7.52 -13.74 19.53
CA GLY A 459 6.23 -13.31 20.10
C GLY A 459 6.28 -11.88 20.62
N GLY A 460 5.10 -11.28 20.85
CA GLY A 460 4.94 -9.91 21.32
C GLY A 460 3.74 -9.22 20.69
N VAL A 461 3.55 -7.94 21.02
CA VAL A 461 2.44 -7.14 20.48
C VAL A 461 2.77 -6.70 19.05
N PRO A 462 1.92 -7.04 18.07
CA PRO A 462 2.09 -6.57 16.71
C PRO A 462 1.94 -5.05 16.58
N LYS A 463 2.71 -4.45 15.67
CA LYS A 463 2.63 -3.03 15.33
C LYS A 463 2.20 -2.84 13.89
N THR A 464 1.29 -1.92 13.65
CA THR A 464 0.94 -1.47 12.30
C THR A 464 2.09 -0.60 11.77
N ILE A 465 2.71 -1.02 10.68
CA ILE A 465 3.83 -0.30 10.07
C ILE A 465 3.44 0.38 8.75
N ALA A 466 2.37 -0.07 8.09
CA ALA A 466 1.82 0.61 6.92
C ALA A 466 0.30 0.44 6.81
N TYR A 467 -0.34 1.51 6.30
CA TYR A 467 -1.76 1.56 5.93
C TYR A 467 -1.82 1.53 4.42
N VAL A 468 -2.51 0.55 3.84
CA VAL A 468 -2.43 0.27 2.42
C VAL A 468 -3.83 0.09 1.84
N TYR A 469 -4.09 0.65 0.67
CA TYR A 469 -5.21 0.24 -0.16
C TYR A 469 -4.73 -0.89 -1.07
N GLY A 470 -5.14 -2.12 -0.75
CA GLY A 470 -4.57 -3.34 -1.36
C GLY A 470 -5.38 -4.58 -1.01
N GLY A 471 -4.73 -5.59 -0.46
CA GLY A 471 -5.33 -6.88 -0.10
C GLY A 471 -4.64 -8.04 -0.81
N GLN A 472 -5.40 -8.87 -1.50
CA GLN A 472 -4.85 -9.93 -2.35
C GLN A 472 -3.80 -9.37 -3.32
N GLY A 473 -2.64 -10.00 -3.38
CA GLY A 473 -1.49 -9.55 -4.19
C GLY A 473 -0.58 -8.52 -3.51
N THR A 474 -0.97 -7.98 -2.34
CA THR A 474 -0.15 -6.98 -1.64
C THR A 474 1.15 -7.58 -1.10
N ILE A 475 1.07 -8.67 -0.32
CA ILE A 475 2.24 -9.30 0.32
C ILE A 475 2.03 -10.82 0.49
N ASN A 476 1.53 -11.50 -0.53
CA ASN A 476 1.22 -12.94 -0.47
C ASN A 476 2.44 -13.85 -0.39
N VAL A 477 3.64 -13.32 -0.62
CA VAL A 477 4.90 -14.07 -0.71
C VAL A 477 5.98 -13.40 0.10
N PRO A 478 7.05 -14.11 0.51
CA PRO A 478 8.17 -13.54 1.25
C PRO A 478 8.79 -12.36 0.53
N SER A 479 8.74 -11.18 1.12
CA SER A 479 9.08 -9.90 0.47
C SER A 479 10.18 -9.10 1.16
N TRP A 480 10.87 -9.70 2.11
CA TRP A 480 11.97 -9.07 2.82
C TRP A 480 13.23 -8.91 1.97
N SER A 481 13.90 -7.77 2.12
CA SER A 481 15.26 -7.61 1.58
C SER A 481 16.23 -8.57 2.27
N PRO A 482 17.32 -8.99 1.57
CA PRO A 482 18.29 -9.94 2.15
C PRO A 482 18.96 -9.48 3.45
N ASP A 483 19.02 -8.16 3.70
CA ASP A 483 19.58 -7.55 4.90
C ASP A 483 18.56 -7.40 6.05
N SER A 484 17.31 -7.88 5.87
CA SER A 484 16.22 -7.82 6.86
C SER A 484 15.81 -6.40 7.28
N LYS A 485 16.09 -5.37 6.45
CA LYS A 485 15.79 -3.97 6.78
C LYS A 485 14.60 -3.41 6.03
N ARG A 486 14.28 -3.99 4.88
CA ARG A 486 13.22 -3.49 4.01
C ARG A 486 12.26 -4.59 3.61
N ILE A 487 11.05 -4.20 3.30
CA ILE A 487 10.03 -5.05 2.69
C ILE A 487 9.55 -4.44 1.38
N ALA A 488 9.12 -5.28 0.46
CA ALA A 488 8.41 -4.86 -0.75
C ALA A 488 6.95 -5.31 -0.68
N PHE A 489 6.04 -4.49 -1.18
CA PHE A 489 4.62 -4.82 -1.23
C PHE A 489 3.92 -4.04 -2.35
N VAL A 490 2.67 -4.40 -2.62
CA VAL A 490 1.85 -3.70 -3.62
C VAL A 490 0.75 -2.90 -2.95
N SER A 491 0.61 -1.64 -3.37
CA SER A 491 -0.58 -0.83 -3.15
C SER A 491 -1.30 -0.58 -4.49
N ASN A 492 -2.58 -0.23 -4.44
CA ASN A 492 -3.41 -0.11 -5.62
C ASN A 492 -4.04 1.27 -5.75
N SER A 493 -4.20 1.72 -6.98
CA SER A 493 -4.94 2.93 -7.35
C SER A 493 -5.33 2.84 -8.82
N LYS A 494 -6.48 3.36 -9.20
CA LYS A 494 -6.77 3.60 -10.61
C LYS A 494 -5.80 4.69 -11.10
N LEU A 495 -4.92 4.34 -12.04
CA LEU A 495 -3.92 5.22 -12.65
C LEU A 495 -4.46 5.89 -13.91
#